data_e26b8489f6d87c19cecca4bb51e6bbb6
#
_entry.id   e26b8489f6d87c19cecca4bb51e6bbb6
#
_cell.length_a   1.000
_cell.length_b   1.000
_cell.length_c   1.000
_cell.angle_alpha   90.00
_cell.angle_beta   90.00
_cell.angle_gamma   90.00
#
_symmetry.space_group_name_H-M   'P 1'
#
loop_
_entity.id
_entity.type
_entity.pdbx_description
1 polymer ?
#
loop_
_entity_poly.entity_id
_entity_poly.type
_entity_poly.pdbx_seq_one_letter_code
_entity_poly.pdbx_strand_id
1 'polypeptide(L)'
;MKLLRSLLLIICCVHPVWAGITLNATRVIYNEKAKDASITINASGENRPYLVQSWLENSERNNEPAPFVITPPLFKLMANTTWQIRITKISESLPRDRESLFWLSIKAIPASDSTERNRMLIATKSVLKLIWRPETLDAAGASDAVKQVTATSNGQILTLHNPTPYVINIGAMRVN
;
A
#
# COMPACT_ATOMS: atom_id res chain seq x y z
N MET A 1 44.40 21.89 -3.01
CA MET A 1 44.53 20.46 -3.38
C MET A 1 44.08 19.50 -2.28
N LYS A 2 44.31 19.71 -1.00
CA LYS A 2 43.85 18.81 0.09
C LYS A 2 42.33 18.81 0.26
N LEU A 3 41.65 19.98 0.20
CA LEU A 3 40.19 20.12 0.25
C LEU A 3 39.48 19.40 -0.90
N LEU A 4 40.03 19.49 -2.12
CA LEU A 4 39.45 18.81 -3.29
C LEU A 4 39.57 17.29 -3.18
N ARG A 5 40.66 16.77 -2.61
CA ARG A 5 40.86 15.34 -2.32
C ARG A 5 39.92 14.84 -1.23
N SER A 6 39.68 15.62 -0.18
CA SER A 6 38.71 15.28 0.87
C SER A 6 37.27 15.28 0.35
N LEU A 7 36.92 16.23 -0.51
CA LEU A 7 35.60 16.28 -1.13
C LEU A 7 35.36 15.07 -2.07
N LEU A 8 36.39 14.66 -2.81
CA LEU A 8 36.30 13.48 -3.69
C LEU A 8 36.10 12.17 -2.90
N LEU A 9 36.73 12.06 -1.71
CA LEU A 9 36.61 10.91 -0.82
C LEU A 9 35.20 10.78 -0.22
N ILE A 10 34.52 11.89 0.08
CA ILE A 10 33.14 11.89 0.61
C ILE A 10 32.14 11.44 -0.45
N ILE A 11 32.34 11.81 -1.71
CA ILE A 11 31.45 11.41 -2.82
C ILE A 11 31.52 9.89 -3.09
N CYS A 12 32.67 9.25 -2.88
CA CYS A 12 32.83 7.79 -3.07
C CYS A 12 32.12 6.94 -2.00
N CYS A 13 31.66 7.49 -0.88
CA CYS A 13 31.02 6.74 0.19
C CYS A 13 29.50 6.63 0.08
N VAL A 14 28.88 7.22 -0.95
CA VAL A 14 27.43 7.11 -1.17
C VAL A 14 27.12 5.81 -1.93
N HIS A 15 26.93 4.73 -1.17
CA HIS A 15 26.44 3.48 -1.75
C HIS A 15 24.91 3.56 -1.90
N PRO A 16 24.34 3.16 -3.05
CA PRO A 16 22.90 3.08 -3.19
C PRO A 16 22.35 2.03 -2.21
N VAL A 17 21.48 2.46 -1.29
CA VAL A 17 20.71 1.56 -0.43
C VAL A 17 19.57 1.00 -1.29
N TRP A 18 19.65 -0.27 -1.62
CA TRP A 18 18.63 -0.95 -2.38
C TRP A 18 17.59 -1.50 -1.40
N ALA A 19 16.33 -1.06 -1.55
CA ALA A 19 15.22 -1.59 -0.78
C ALA A 19 14.77 -2.93 -1.37
N GLY A 20 14.59 -3.96 -0.52
CA GLY A 20 14.29 -5.32 -0.98
C GLY A 20 12.99 -5.46 -1.78
N ILE A 21 11.84 -5.02 -1.23
CA ILE A 21 10.53 -5.08 -1.90
C ILE A 21 9.94 -3.67 -2.01
N THR A 22 9.51 -3.31 -3.22
CA THR A 22 8.81 -2.05 -3.48
C THR A 22 7.48 -2.30 -4.18
N LEU A 23 6.51 -1.43 -3.93
CA LEU A 23 5.20 -1.46 -4.55
C LEU A 23 5.05 -0.23 -5.45
N ASN A 24 4.37 -0.38 -6.59
CA ASN A 24 4.18 0.71 -7.54
C ASN A 24 3.11 1.73 -7.11
N ALA A 25 2.41 1.47 -6.01
CA ALA A 25 1.34 2.35 -5.53
C ALA A 25 1.27 2.33 -4.00
N THR A 26 0.74 3.41 -3.42
CA THR A 26 0.46 3.53 -1.97
C THR A 26 -0.99 3.21 -1.64
N ARG A 27 -1.84 3.07 -2.64
CA ARG A 27 -3.25 2.67 -2.54
C ARG A 27 -3.73 2.09 -3.87
N VAL A 28 -4.78 1.30 -3.84
CA VAL A 28 -5.43 0.76 -5.04
C VAL A 28 -6.85 1.30 -5.12
N ILE A 29 -7.23 1.87 -6.26
CA ILE A 29 -8.61 2.25 -6.56
C ILE A 29 -9.21 1.18 -7.46
N TYR A 30 -10.25 0.52 -6.99
CA TYR A 30 -11.01 -0.44 -7.77
C TYR A 30 -12.28 0.24 -8.28
N ASN A 31 -12.31 0.60 -9.56
CA ASN A 31 -13.49 1.16 -10.19
C ASN A 31 -14.50 0.04 -10.51
N GLU A 32 -15.78 0.28 -10.27
CA GLU A 32 -16.87 -0.73 -10.51
C GLU A 32 -16.87 -1.29 -11.93
N LYS A 33 -16.61 -0.45 -12.94
CA LYS A 33 -16.54 -0.87 -14.36
C LYS A 33 -15.35 -1.76 -14.68
N ALA A 34 -14.33 -1.77 -13.85
CA ALA A 34 -13.15 -2.60 -14.09
C ALA A 34 -13.41 -4.05 -13.70
N LYS A 35 -12.92 -4.98 -14.52
CA LYS A 35 -13.01 -6.41 -14.22
C LYS A 35 -12.13 -6.78 -13.00
N ASP A 36 -11.03 -6.09 -12.84
CA ASP A 36 -10.07 -6.28 -11.76
C ASP A 36 -9.28 -4.99 -11.49
N ALA A 37 -8.60 -4.97 -10.36
CA ALA A 37 -7.54 -4.01 -10.07
C ALA A 37 -6.25 -4.78 -9.81
N SER A 38 -5.10 -4.13 -10.00
CA SER A 38 -3.82 -4.79 -9.83
C SER A 38 -2.80 -3.92 -9.13
N ILE A 39 -1.83 -4.55 -8.47
CA ILE A 39 -0.66 -3.89 -7.91
C ILE A 39 0.60 -4.66 -8.30
N THR A 40 1.64 -3.91 -8.64
CA THR A 40 2.93 -4.46 -9.05
C THR A 40 3.88 -4.48 -7.87
N ILE A 41 4.56 -5.59 -7.69
CA ILE A 41 5.55 -5.84 -6.65
C ILE A 41 6.90 -6.03 -7.33
N ASN A 42 7.88 -5.22 -6.96
CA ASN A 42 9.25 -5.33 -7.47
C ASN A 42 10.16 -5.84 -6.36
N ALA A 43 10.94 -6.87 -6.65
CA ALA A 43 12.04 -7.31 -5.80
C ALA A 43 13.33 -6.72 -6.35
N SER A 44 14.03 -5.91 -5.55
CA SER A 44 15.30 -5.29 -5.94
C SER A 44 16.34 -5.47 -4.83
N GLY A 45 17.60 -5.59 -5.20
CA GLY A 45 18.76 -5.45 -4.32
C GLY A 45 19.37 -6.73 -3.76
N GLU A 46 18.65 -7.64 -3.19
CA GLU A 46 19.23 -8.89 -2.68
C GLU A 46 19.10 -10.02 -3.72
N ASN A 47 20.14 -10.83 -3.84
CA ASN A 47 20.13 -11.98 -4.78
C ASN A 47 19.35 -13.19 -4.22
N ARG A 48 18.29 -12.92 -3.45
CA ARG A 48 17.48 -13.92 -2.75
C ARG A 48 16.00 -13.80 -3.13
N PRO A 49 15.32 -14.91 -3.29
CA PRO A 49 13.87 -14.88 -3.52
C PRO A 49 13.11 -14.54 -2.24
N TYR A 50 11.87 -14.07 -2.43
CA TYR A 50 10.91 -13.78 -1.36
C TYR A 50 9.71 -14.73 -1.49
N LEU A 51 9.17 -15.18 -0.36
CA LEU A 51 7.82 -15.70 -0.29
C LEU A 51 6.88 -14.53 -0.03
N VAL A 52 6.02 -14.23 -0.99
CA VAL A 52 5.06 -13.11 -0.90
C VAL A 52 3.68 -13.67 -0.61
N GLN A 53 3.07 -13.18 0.46
CA GLN A 53 1.70 -13.50 0.86
C GLN A 53 0.86 -12.22 0.79
N SER A 54 -0.33 -12.31 0.18
CA SER A 54 -1.25 -11.17 0.03
C SER A 54 -2.65 -11.56 0.49
N TRP A 55 -3.32 -10.65 1.24
CA TRP A 55 -4.69 -10.85 1.67
C TRP A 55 -5.42 -9.52 1.84
N LEU A 56 -6.74 -9.58 1.90
CA LEU A 56 -7.63 -8.46 2.13
C LEU A 56 -8.36 -8.59 3.45
N GLU A 57 -8.52 -7.46 4.11
CA GLU A 57 -9.29 -7.30 5.33
C GLU A 57 -10.36 -6.22 5.10
N ASN A 58 -11.52 -6.32 5.76
CA ASN A 58 -12.53 -5.27 5.73
C ASN A 58 -12.03 -3.98 6.42
N SER A 59 -12.83 -2.92 6.39
CA SER A 59 -12.48 -1.62 6.99
C SER A 59 -12.20 -1.69 8.49
N GLU A 60 -12.88 -2.58 9.21
CA GLU A 60 -12.78 -2.75 10.67
C GLU A 60 -11.68 -3.72 11.08
N ARG A 61 -11.13 -4.50 10.14
CA ARG A 61 -10.13 -5.56 10.38
C ARG A 61 -10.59 -6.61 11.41
N ASN A 62 -11.87 -6.92 11.40
CA ASN A 62 -12.52 -7.83 12.35
C ASN A 62 -12.55 -9.30 11.89
N ASN A 63 -11.70 -9.69 10.94
CA ASN A 63 -11.63 -11.01 10.32
C ASN A 63 -12.84 -11.41 9.43
N GLU A 64 -13.80 -10.54 9.22
CA GLU A 64 -14.82 -10.80 8.19
C GLU A 64 -14.19 -10.75 6.79
N PRO A 65 -14.60 -11.66 5.90
CA PRO A 65 -14.03 -11.72 4.56
C PRO A 65 -14.37 -10.47 3.76
N ALA A 66 -13.38 -9.89 3.12
CA ALA A 66 -13.61 -8.84 2.13
C ALA A 66 -14.29 -9.42 0.88
N PRO A 67 -15.15 -8.66 0.18
CA PRO A 67 -15.86 -9.12 -1.03
C PRO A 67 -14.96 -9.19 -2.27
N PHE A 68 -13.69 -9.50 -2.08
CA PHE A 68 -12.68 -9.61 -3.14
C PHE A 68 -11.78 -10.81 -2.93
N VAL A 69 -11.22 -11.30 -4.02
CA VAL A 69 -10.18 -12.33 -4.02
C VAL A 69 -8.89 -11.77 -4.62
N ILE A 70 -7.75 -12.21 -4.09
CA ILE A 70 -6.42 -11.89 -4.61
C ILE A 70 -5.84 -13.12 -5.33
N THR A 71 -5.25 -12.90 -6.49
CA THR A 71 -4.59 -13.96 -7.26
C THR A 71 -3.23 -13.50 -7.78
N PRO A 72 -2.16 -14.26 -7.49
CA PRO A 72 -2.07 -15.35 -6.52
C PRO A 72 -1.99 -14.83 -5.06
N PRO A 73 -2.56 -15.56 -4.06
CA PRO A 73 -2.50 -15.13 -2.67
C PRO A 73 -1.13 -15.42 -2.01
N LEU A 74 -0.39 -16.39 -2.56
CA LEU A 74 0.93 -16.80 -2.10
C LEU A 74 1.78 -17.20 -3.30
N PHE A 75 2.99 -16.64 -3.41
CA PHE A 75 3.91 -16.96 -4.50
C PHE A 75 5.36 -16.67 -4.12
N LYS A 76 6.28 -17.30 -4.87
CA LYS A 76 7.71 -17.02 -4.79
C LYS A 76 8.07 -15.93 -5.78
N LEU A 77 8.60 -14.83 -5.30
CA LEU A 77 9.12 -13.73 -6.11
C LEU A 77 10.64 -13.84 -6.18
N MET A 78 11.16 -14.01 -7.38
CA MET A 78 12.60 -14.14 -7.59
C MET A 78 13.28 -12.78 -7.42
N ALA A 79 14.56 -12.79 -7.05
CA ALA A 79 15.38 -11.60 -6.98
C ALA A 79 15.40 -10.85 -8.33
N ASN A 80 15.37 -9.52 -8.28
CA ASN A 80 15.42 -8.63 -9.45
C ASN A 80 14.31 -8.91 -10.47
N THR A 81 13.15 -9.39 -10.00
CA THR A 81 11.96 -9.58 -10.84
C THR A 81 10.78 -8.76 -10.34
N THR A 82 9.85 -8.58 -11.25
CA THR A 82 8.59 -7.88 -11.01
C THR A 82 7.44 -8.88 -11.13
N TRP A 83 6.47 -8.79 -10.23
CA TRP A 83 5.25 -9.58 -10.28
C TRP A 83 4.02 -8.71 -10.06
N GLN A 84 2.91 -9.11 -10.65
CA GLN A 84 1.62 -8.42 -10.49
C GLN A 84 0.63 -9.34 -9.79
N ILE A 85 0.01 -8.85 -8.72
CA ILE A 85 -1.14 -9.48 -8.12
C ILE A 85 -2.42 -8.80 -8.60
N ARG A 86 -3.46 -9.60 -8.79
CA ARG A 86 -4.77 -9.16 -9.27
C ARG A 86 -5.79 -9.29 -8.15
N ILE A 87 -6.65 -8.29 -8.05
CA ILE A 87 -7.75 -8.21 -7.10
C ILE A 87 -9.04 -8.23 -7.90
N THR A 88 -9.91 -9.21 -7.64
CA THR A 88 -11.17 -9.38 -8.35
C THR A 88 -12.33 -9.33 -7.37
N LYS A 89 -13.36 -8.56 -7.67
CA LYS A 89 -14.61 -8.52 -6.90
C LYS A 89 -15.37 -9.85 -7.06
N ILE A 90 -15.86 -10.40 -5.94
CA ILE A 90 -16.60 -11.67 -5.90
C ILE A 90 -18.03 -11.54 -5.34
N SER A 91 -18.41 -10.35 -4.87
CA SER A 91 -19.75 -10.11 -4.31
C SER A 91 -20.34 -8.79 -4.83
N GLU A 92 -21.66 -8.76 -5.03
CA GLU A 92 -22.40 -7.57 -5.44
C GLU A 92 -22.89 -6.71 -4.26
N SER A 93 -22.57 -7.08 -3.02
CA SER A 93 -23.11 -6.46 -1.79
C SER A 93 -22.49 -5.10 -1.42
N LEU A 94 -21.71 -4.50 -2.32
CA LEU A 94 -21.07 -3.21 -2.04
C LEU A 94 -22.02 -2.02 -2.28
N PRO A 95 -21.96 -0.96 -1.41
CA PRO A 95 -22.73 0.25 -1.62
C PRO A 95 -22.44 0.90 -2.97
N ARG A 96 -23.48 1.42 -3.63
CA ARG A 96 -23.36 2.12 -4.93
C ARG A 96 -23.43 3.63 -4.82
N ASP A 97 -23.67 4.15 -3.62
CA ASP A 97 -23.80 5.57 -3.31
C ASP A 97 -22.51 6.18 -2.73
N ARG A 98 -21.55 5.34 -2.32
CA ARG A 98 -20.30 5.78 -1.67
C ARG A 98 -19.15 4.82 -1.90
N GLU A 99 -17.92 5.32 -1.72
CA GLU A 99 -16.73 4.48 -1.69
C GLU A 99 -16.72 3.58 -0.46
N SER A 100 -16.12 2.39 -0.63
CA SER A 100 -15.88 1.45 0.48
C SER A 100 -14.40 1.19 0.65
N LEU A 101 -13.93 1.22 1.90
CA LEU A 101 -12.52 1.03 2.26
C LEU A 101 -12.26 -0.41 2.68
N PHE A 102 -11.16 -0.96 2.16
CA PHE A 102 -10.60 -2.26 2.55
C PHE A 102 -9.09 -2.11 2.75
N TRP A 103 -8.48 -3.09 3.40
CA TRP A 103 -7.05 -3.10 3.65
C TRP A 103 -6.39 -4.24 2.87
N LEU A 104 -5.48 -3.89 1.99
CA LEU A 104 -4.63 -4.84 1.26
C LEU A 104 -3.32 -5.00 2.04
N SER A 105 -3.07 -6.19 2.53
CA SER A 105 -1.84 -6.56 3.21
C SER A 105 -0.96 -7.40 2.29
N ILE A 106 0.31 -7.01 2.15
CA ILE A 106 1.33 -7.71 1.37
C ILE A 106 2.51 -7.97 2.28
N LYS A 107 2.80 -9.23 2.58
CA LYS A 107 3.91 -9.67 3.42
C LYS A 107 4.97 -10.35 2.57
N ALA A 108 6.19 -9.83 2.62
CA ALA A 108 7.34 -10.40 1.95
C ALA A 108 8.31 -11.00 2.98
N ILE A 109 8.61 -12.28 2.83
CA ILE A 109 9.47 -13.06 3.71
C ILE A 109 10.68 -13.47 2.87
N PRO A 110 11.91 -13.00 3.21
CA PRO A 110 13.10 -13.40 2.47
C PRO A 110 13.40 -14.89 2.69
N ALA A 111 13.95 -15.55 1.67
CA ALA A 111 14.42 -16.92 1.81
C ALA A 111 15.60 -16.98 2.79
N SER A 112 15.63 -18.04 3.61
CA SER A 112 16.75 -18.34 4.51
C SER A 112 17.51 -19.54 3.99
N ASP A 113 18.85 -19.47 4.05
CA ASP A 113 19.69 -20.64 3.87
C ASP A 113 19.76 -21.42 5.19
N SER A 114 19.50 -22.71 5.14
CA SER A 114 19.45 -23.60 6.32
C SER A 114 20.82 -23.79 7.02
N THR A 115 21.90 -23.35 6.38
CA THR A 115 23.28 -23.58 6.84
C THR A 115 23.79 -22.49 7.80
N GLU A 116 23.15 -21.32 7.86
CA GLU A 116 23.61 -20.22 8.75
C GLU A 116 22.92 -20.30 10.13
N ARG A 117 23.71 -20.62 11.15
CA ARG A 117 23.31 -20.50 12.57
C ARG A 117 23.42 -19.03 12.99
N ASN A 118 22.48 -18.51 13.77
CA ASN A 118 22.46 -17.13 14.29
C ASN A 118 22.15 -16.04 13.25
N ARG A 119 21.06 -16.22 12.49
CA ARG A 119 20.61 -15.23 11.51
C ARG A 119 19.30 -14.55 11.95
N MET A 120 19.25 -13.24 11.74
CA MET A 120 18.01 -12.46 11.88
C MET A 120 17.32 -12.38 10.52
N LEU A 121 16.08 -12.85 10.43
CA LEU A 121 15.21 -12.69 9.25
C LEU A 121 14.17 -11.61 9.52
N ILE A 122 14.17 -10.58 8.68
CA ILE A 122 13.19 -9.49 8.76
C ILE A 122 12.18 -9.68 7.64
N ALA A 123 10.94 -9.98 7.99
CA ALA A 123 9.82 -9.98 7.06
C ALA A 123 9.16 -8.59 7.05
N THR A 124 8.95 -8.04 5.86
CA THR A 124 8.28 -6.75 5.68
C THR A 124 6.81 -6.97 5.38
N LYS A 125 5.91 -6.26 6.09
CA LYS A 125 4.48 -6.20 5.80
C LYS A 125 4.12 -4.77 5.37
N SER A 126 3.64 -4.63 4.14
CA SER A 126 3.06 -3.38 3.63
C SER A 126 1.53 -3.47 3.71
N VAL A 127 0.89 -2.43 4.24
CA VAL A 127 -0.56 -2.34 4.34
C VAL A 127 -1.03 -1.12 3.55
N LEU A 128 -1.85 -1.35 2.54
CA LEU A 128 -2.36 -0.34 1.64
C LEU A 128 -3.89 -0.26 1.73
N LYS A 129 -4.42 0.89 1.36
CA LYS A 129 -5.87 1.04 1.18
C LYS A 129 -6.28 0.47 -0.18
N LEU A 130 -7.29 -0.40 -0.20
CA LEU A 130 -8.08 -0.72 -1.38
C LEU A 130 -9.40 0.03 -1.25
N ILE A 131 -9.68 0.92 -2.20
CA ILE A 131 -10.89 1.73 -2.23
C ILE A 131 -11.75 1.25 -3.40
N TRP A 132 -12.89 0.66 -3.09
CA TRP A 132 -13.93 0.40 -4.07
C TRP A 132 -14.62 1.71 -4.42
N ARG A 133 -14.70 2.02 -5.72
CA ARG A 133 -15.38 3.21 -6.23
C ARG A 133 -16.52 2.79 -7.16
N PRO A 134 -17.79 3.05 -6.76
CA PRO A 134 -18.95 2.78 -7.61
C PRO A 134 -18.96 3.70 -8.84
N GLU A 135 -19.68 3.28 -9.88
CA GLU A 135 -19.75 3.98 -11.17
C GLU A 135 -20.33 5.41 -11.05
N THR A 136 -21.15 5.66 -10.03
CA THR A 136 -21.72 6.97 -9.74
C THR A 136 -20.71 8.01 -9.29
N LEU A 137 -19.50 7.59 -8.92
CA LEU A 137 -18.43 8.43 -8.39
C LEU A 137 -17.22 8.43 -9.33
N ASP A 138 -16.58 9.60 -9.47
CA ASP A 138 -15.43 9.79 -10.34
C ASP A 138 -14.18 10.30 -9.61
N ALA A 139 -13.08 10.42 -10.34
CA ALA A 139 -11.81 10.90 -9.79
C ALA A 139 -11.83 12.41 -9.51
N ALA A 140 -12.59 13.19 -10.27
CA ALA A 140 -12.70 14.63 -10.09
C ALA A 140 -13.42 14.94 -8.78
N GLY A 141 -14.57 14.29 -8.52
CA GLY A 141 -15.29 14.38 -7.26
C GLY A 141 -14.44 13.97 -6.06
N ALA A 142 -13.62 12.91 -6.19
CA ALA A 142 -12.69 12.50 -5.13
C ALA A 142 -11.63 13.58 -4.82
N SER A 143 -11.14 14.30 -5.83
CA SER A 143 -10.21 15.42 -5.64
C SER A 143 -10.86 16.62 -4.95
N ASP A 144 -12.11 16.91 -5.28
CA ASP A 144 -12.85 18.03 -4.70
C ASP A 144 -13.42 17.73 -3.30
N ALA A 145 -13.63 16.47 -2.97
CA ALA A 145 -14.14 16.01 -1.69
C ALA A 145 -13.30 16.52 -0.49
N VAL A 146 -11.98 16.60 -0.66
CA VAL A 146 -11.07 17.09 0.39
C VAL A 146 -11.42 18.54 0.83
N LYS A 147 -11.91 19.37 -0.09
CA LYS A 147 -12.29 20.77 0.17
C LYS A 147 -13.57 20.91 1.01
N GLN A 148 -14.35 19.83 1.10
CA GLN A 148 -15.64 19.81 1.82
C GLN A 148 -15.50 19.26 3.24
N VAL A 149 -14.34 18.73 3.62
CA VAL A 149 -14.08 18.28 4.98
C VAL A 149 -14.12 19.48 5.93
N THR A 150 -14.92 19.36 6.97
CA THR A 150 -15.02 20.39 8.02
C THR A 150 -14.34 19.91 9.30
N ALA A 151 -13.85 20.87 10.09
CA ALA A 151 -13.21 20.61 11.37
C ALA A 151 -13.88 21.43 12.45
N THR A 152 -14.19 20.81 13.59
CA THR A 152 -14.70 21.49 14.79
C THR A 152 -13.85 21.11 15.98
N SER A 153 -13.63 22.04 16.91
CA SER A 153 -12.85 21.78 18.13
C SER A 153 -13.60 22.29 19.35
N ASN A 154 -13.56 21.51 20.43
CA ASN A 154 -14.03 21.95 21.75
C ASN A 154 -12.88 22.30 22.72
N GLY A 155 -11.66 22.49 22.19
CA GLY A 155 -10.44 22.79 22.96
C GLY A 155 -9.66 21.55 23.40
N GLN A 156 -10.29 20.38 23.48
CA GLN A 156 -9.63 19.10 23.82
C GLN A 156 -9.68 18.08 22.68
N ILE A 157 -10.78 18.11 21.92
CA ILE A 157 -11.04 17.15 20.84
C ILE A 157 -11.23 17.92 19.54
N LEU A 158 -10.48 17.54 18.52
CA LEU A 158 -10.68 17.97 17.13
C LEU A 158 -11.50 16.91 16.41
N THR A 159 -12.69 17.29 15.96
CA THR A 159 -13.58 16.42 15.19
C THR A 159 -13.52 16.81 13.72
N LEU A 160 -13.19 15.85 12.86
CA LEU A 160 -13.25 16.00 11.41
C LEU A 160 -14.54 15.35 10.90
N HIS A 161 -15.28 16.07 10.09
CA HIS A 161 -16.47 15.59 9.43
C HIS A 161 -16.28 15.58 7.93
N ASN A 162 -16.46 14.39 7.32
CA ASN A 162 -16.47 14.20 5.88
C ASN A 162 -17.92 14.02 5.39
N PRO A 163 -18.55 15.04 4.80
CA PRO A 163 -19.92 14.94 4.30
C PRO A 163 -20.03 14.25 2.94
N THR A 164 -18.89 13.91 2.33
CA THR A 164 -18.82 13.39 0.95
C THR A 164 -18.92 11.87 0.91
N PRO A 165 -19.30 11.27 -0.23
CA PRO A 165 -19.30 9.82 -0.40
C PRO A 165 -17.90 9.24 -0.65
N TYR A 166 -16.84 10.03 -0.59
CA TYR A 166 -15.47 9.63 -0.88
C TYR A 166 -14.65 9.34 0.37
N VAL A 167 -13.75 8.39 0.30
CA VAL A 167 -12.77 8.09 1.34
C VAL A 167 -11.66 9.14 1.31
N ILE A 168 -11.54 9.91 2.38
CA ILE A 168 -10.50 10.94 2.51
C ILE A 168 -9.25 10.37 3.18
N ASN A 169 -8.10 10.64 2.60
CA ASN A 169 -6.81 10.29 3.16
C ASN A 169 -6.07 11.54 3.65
N ILE A 170 -5.98 11.67 4.97
CA ILE A 170 -5.29 12.81 5.60
C ILE A 170 -3.82 12.43 5.79
N GLY A 171 -2.93 13.12 5.10
CA GLY A 171 -1.48 12.88 5.18
C GLY A 171 -0.79 13.69 6.29
N ALA A 172 -1.28 14.93 6.54
CA ALA A 172 -0.77 15.79 7.60
C ALA A 172 -1.87 16.78 8.03
N MET A 173 -1.83 17.18 9.29
CA MET A 173 -2.72 18.19 9.85
C MET A 173 -1.90 19.14 10.73
N ARG A 174 -2.18 20.42 10.66
CA ARG A 174 -1.62 21.45 11.55
C ARG A 174 -2.75 22.10 12.30
N VAL A 175 -2.61 22.21 13.61
CA VAL A 175 -3.50 22.98 14.49
C VAL A 175 -2.69 24.18 14.97
N ASN A 176 -3.18 25.38 14.67
CA ASN A 176 -2.56 26.65 15.10
C ASN A 176 -3.30 27.21 16.30
#